data_7bdd423b1da00dbe5f33ac2e3b65664c
#
_entry.id   7bdd423b1da00dbe5f33ac2e3b65664c
#
_cell.length_a   1.000
_cell.length_b   1.000
_cell.length_c   1.000
_cell.angle_alpha   90.00
_cell.angle_beta   90.00
_cell.angle_gamma   90.00
#
_symmetry.space_group_name_H-M   'P 1'
#
loop_
_entity.id
_entity.type
_entity.pdbx_description
1 polymer ?
#
loop_
_entity_poly.entity_id
_entity_poly.type
_entity_poly.pdbx_seq_one_letter_code
_entity_poly.pdbx_strand_id
1 'polypeptide(L)'
;MRVLPRRLTERDPTGRPLAVLPVAALAGALALAGCSAAEPEPEPAPATTSAAPSTTPTPAVDTGDMPQALADLAVAWYSGGDAATGGPAAEAAAQREASADDVAVEATLGAWNEQKLAVLTSGDDVTLAVAGPGGWSIVGGWWPSLGIEEPVLGDQRHVLLIGSDAREKEGQKIDRARGDALQLLGANGAGGAGIVGIPRDLWVPIPGGGTAKINSALLQGGPEAQVQAVADATGIQPQGYILTGFEGFKSIVADLGGLTLDAPVPVKTVPEGTATLDPDDALMFVRERKTLPGGDFDRSFHQGVALLGFAAHVLGTGPGALAESLTLVDPHVQTNLTAEQALTFAAWTYRLDVQEVGHDVPEAPFGRSADGQSILVYDDGVQAVFDDFADGALQ
;
A
#
# COMPACT_ATOMS: atom_id res chain seq x y z
N MET A 1 -4.44 13.54 32.69
CA MET A 1 -2.99 13.46 32.87
C MET A 1 -2.45 13.18 31.47
N ARG A 2 -1.97 14.23 30.80
CA ARG A 2 -1.53 14.18 29.40
C ARG A 2 -0.22 13.39 29.30
N VAL A 3 -0.21 12.30 28.55
CA VAL A 3 1.02 11.66 28.08
C VAL A 3 1.27 12.23 26.68
N LEU A 4 2.22 13.14 26.60
CA LEU A 4 2.73 13.67 25.33
C LEU A 4 3.67 12.64 24.71
N PRO A 5 3.67 12.45 23.38
CA PRO A 5 4.70 11.65 22.73
C PRO A 5 6.07 12.34 22.93
N ARG A 6 7.02 11.60 23.48
CA ARG A 6 8.42 12.04 23.58
C ARG A 6 9.04 12.02 22.18
N ARG A 7 9.15 13.19 21.58
CA ARG A 7 10.11 13.41 20.49
C ARG A 7 11.53 13.35 21.10
N LEU A 8 12.25 12.32 20.76
CA LEU A 8 13.70 12.29 20.96
C LEU A 8 14.37 13.07 19.82
N THR A 9 14.60 14.35 20.03
CA THR A 9 15.53 15.12 19.22
C THR A 9 16.87 15.13 19.94
N GLU A 10 17.74 14.21 19.60
CA GLU A 10 19.17 14.39 19.86
C GLU A 10 19.74 15.33 18.77
N ARG A 11 20.07 16.54 19.16
CA ARG A 11 20.90 17.46 18.37
C ARG A 11 22.35 17.22 18.71
N ASP A 12 23.12 16.86 17.70
CA ASP A 12 24.58 16.89 17.74
C ASP A 12 25.07 18.37 17.86
N PRO A 13 25.98 18.70 18.82
CA PRO A 13 26.38 20.07 19.11
C PRO A 13 27.54 20.61 18.27
N THR A 14 27.80 20.10 17.05
CA THR A 14 28.87 20.67 16.20
C THR A 14 28.31 21.24 14.90
N GLY A 15 27.79 22.45 14.98
CA GLY A 15 27.45 23.26 13.80
C GLY A 15 28.69 23.69 13.03
N ARG A 16 28.86 23.18 11.80
CA ARG A 16 29.67 23.83 10.75
C ARG A 16 28.99 23.70 9.40
N PRO A 17 28.80 24.82 8.67
CA PRO A 17 28.27 24.78 7.31
C PRO A 17 29.38 24.36 6.33
N LEU A 18 29.05 23.39 5.45
CA LEU A 18 29.90 23.04 4.31
C LEU A 18 29.68 24.08 3.19
N ALA A 19 30.78 24.68 2.77
CA ALA A 19 30.86 25.72 1.76
C ALA A 19 30.69 25.12 0.36
N VAL A 20 29.80 25.73 -0.41
CA VAL A 20 29.65 25.50 -1.86
C VAL A 20 30.73 26.30 -2.56
N LEU A 21 31.58 25.68 -3.37
CA LEU A 21 32.52 26.31 -4.26
C LEU A 21 31.95 26.35 -5.69
N PRO A 22 32.00 27.50 -6.38
CA PRO A 22 31.60 27.60 -7.77
C PRO A 22 32.75 27.23 -8.71
N VAL A 23 32.48 26.43 -9.73
CA VAL A 23 33.42 26.18 -10.84
C VAL A 23 33.31 27.33 -11.84
N ALA A 24 34.44 28.02 -12.02
CA ALA A 24 34.60 29.14 -12.96
C ALA A 24 34.85 28.63 -14.37
N ALA A 25 34.19 29.27 -15.31
CA ALA A 25 34.43 29.16 -16.74
C ALA A 25 35.81 29.72 -17.14
N LEU A 26 36.50 29.03 -18.07
CA LEU A 26 37.66 29.60 -18.74
C LEU A 26 37.42 29.56 -20.26
N ALA A 27 37.21 30.76 -20.81
CA ALA A 27 37.26 31.04 -22.24
C ALA A 27 38.71 31.33 -22.63
N GLY A 28 39.18 30.80 -23.72
CA GLY A 28 40.51 31.08 -24.28
C GLY A 28 40.47 31.14 -25.79
N ALA A 29 40.94 32.29 -26.30
CA ALA A 29 40.72 32.81 -27.63
C ALA A 29 41.66 32.29 -28.74
N LEU A 30 41.18 32.55 -29.93
CA LEU A 30 41.79 32.54 -31.27
C LEU A 30 43.30 32.76 -31.38
N ALA A 31 43.90 32.03 -32.34
CA ALA A 31 44.95 32.57 -33.16
C ALA A 31 44.84 32.06 -34.60
N LEU A 32 44.62 32.99 -35.51
CA LEU A 32 44.71 32.84 -36.95
C LEU A 32 46.18 32.84 -37.38
N ALA A 33 46.59 31.91 -38.24
CA ALA A 33 47.74 32.08 -39.11
C ALA A 33 47.47 31.34 -40.43
N GLY A 34 47.32 32.12 -41.45
CA GLY A 34 47.23 31.60 -42.83
C GLY A 34 48.57 31.28 -43.40
N CYS A 35 48.62 30.29 -44.29
CA CYS A 35 49.58 30.17 -45.41
C CYS A 35 48.95 29.39 -46.55
N SER A 36 48.93 30.05 -47.68
CA SER A 36 48.59 29.56 -49.00
C SER A 36 49.66 28.60 -49.49
N ALA A 37 49.29 27.50 -50.16
CA ALA A 37 49.92 27.01 -51.38
C ALA A 37 49.37 25.66 -51.84
N ALA A 38 49.13 25.58 -53.13
CA ALA A 38 49.20 24.44 -54.05
C ALA A 38 48.07 23.37 -53.97
N GLU A 39 47.29 23.42 -55.01
CA GLU A 39 46.36 22.39 -55.48
C GLU A 39 47.15 21.19 -56.00
N PRO A 40 46.85 19.97 -55.55
CA PRO A 40 47.18 18.76 -56.29
C PRO A 40 45.91 18.13 -56.89
N GLU A 41 46.10 17.54 -58.03
CA GLU A 41 45.23 16.79 -58.92
C GLU A 41 44.31 15.78 -58.21
N PRO A 42 43.10 15.51 -58.72
CA PRO A 42 42.14 14.62 -58.01
C PRO A 42 42.54 13.15 -58.16
N GLU A 43 42.84 12.54 -57.04
CA GLU A 43 42.94 11.07 -56.87
C GLU A 43 41.57 10.43 -57.00
N PRO A 44 41.43 9.24 -57.60
CA PRO A 44 40.14 8.57 -57.79
C PRO A 44 39.56 8.20 -56.43
N ALA A 45 38.28 8.56 -56.20
CA ALA A 45 37.51 8.30 -55.00
C ALA A 45 37.56 6.79 -54.65
N PRO A 46 37.87 6.46 -53.37
CA PRO A 46 37.70 5.09 -52.90
C PRO A 46 36.22 4.69 -52.93
N ALA A 47 35.95 3.50 -53.47
CA ALA A 47 34.62 2.92 -53.50
C ALA A 47 34.01 2.99 -52.08
N THR A 48 32.91 3.68 -51.96
CA THR A 48 32.07 3.68 -50.71
C THR A 48 31.55 2.26 -50.53
N THR A 49 32.24 1.51 -49.68
CA THR A 49 31.68 0.28 -49.12
C THR A 49 30.47 0.72 -48.28
N SER A 50 29.28 0.49 -48.83
CA SER A 50 28.03 0.66 -48.04
C SER A 50 28.15 -0.26 -46.82
N ALA A 51 28.41 0.34 -45.66
CA ALA A 51 28.33 -0.37 -44.41
C ALA A 51 26.87 -0.90 -44.30
N ALA A 52 26.74 -2.19 -44.21
CA ALA A 52 25.45 -2.80 -43.85
C ALA A 52 24.96 -2.12 -42.56
N PRO A 53 23.66 -1.85 -42.41
CA PRO A 53 23.14 -1.31 -41.15
C PRO A 53 23.56 -2.27 -40.03
N SER A 54 24.33 -1.78 -39.08
CA SER A 54 24.56 -2.47 -37.80
C SER A 54 23.20 -2.62 -37.14
N THR A 55 22.58 -3.77 -37.26
CA THR A 55 21.45 -4.12 -36.42
C THR A 55 22.01 -4.30 -35.03
N THR A 56 21.86 -3.30 -34.19
CA THR A 56 22.02 -3.49 -32.75
C THR A 56 21.08 -4.64 -32.36
N PRO A 57 21.57 -5.71 -31.75
CA PRO A 57 20.68 -6.80 -31.33
C PRO A 57 19.61 -6.22 -30.37
N THR A 58 18.36 -6.56 -30.61
CA THR A 58 17.29 -6.23 -29.70
C THR A 58 17.57 -6.99 -28.40
N PRO A 59 17.54 -6.31 -27.22
CA PRO A 59 17.75 -6.97 -25.93
C PRO A 59 16.80 -8.15 -25.76
N ALA A 60 17.31 -9.24 -25.21
CA ALA A 60 16.52 -10.43 -24.92
C ALA A 60 15.77 -10.25 -23.61
N VAL A 61 14.51 -10.68 -23.55
CA VAL A 61 13.72 -10.75 -22.33
C VAL A 61 13.53 -12.23 -21.96
N ASP A 62 14.25 -12.67 -20.92
CA ASP A 62 14.12 -14.02 -20.37
C ASP A 62 12.98 -14.03 -19.36
N THR A 63 11.97 -14.85 -19.58
CA THR A 63 10.76 -14.95 -18.76
C THR A 63 10.66 -16.27 -17.99
N GLY A 64 11.72 -17.09 -18.03
CA GLY A 64 11.74 -18.39 -17.35
C GLY A 64 10.52 -19.26 -17.66
N ASP A 65 10.01 -19.93 -16.63
CA ASP A 65 8.88 -20.88 -16.74
C ASP A 65 7.49 -20.25 -16.48
N MET A 66 7.34 -18.92 -16.59
CA MET A 66 6.04 -18.29 -16.37
C MET A 66 5.01 -18.67 -17.45
N PRO A 67 3.69 -18.55 -17.15
CA PRO A 67 2.63 -18.81 -18.13
C PRO A 67 2.82 -17.99 -19.40
N GLN A 68 2.67 -18.60 -20.59
CA GLN A 68 2.99 -17.98 -21.88
C GLN A 68 2.36 -16.59 -22.09
N ALA A 69 1.07 -16.44 -21.74
CA ALA A 69 0.39 -15.15 -21.90
C ALA A 69 0.95 -14.05 -20.98
N LEU A 70 1.51 -14.41 -19.82
CA LEU A 70 2.19 -13.48 -18.93
C LEU A 70 3.61 -13.18 -19.44
N ALA A 71 4.29 -14.19 -19.98
CA ALA A 71 5.59 -14.04 -20.66
C ALA A 71 5.48 -13.08 -21.86
N ASP A 72 4.46 -13.26 -22.71
CA ASP A 72 4.22 -12.37 -23.85
C ASP A 72 3.98 -10.92 -23.40
N LEU A 73 3.25 -10.71 -22.29
CA LEU A 73 3.04 -9.39 -21.70
C LEU A 73 4.36 -8.78 -21.20
N ALA A 74 5.19 -9.55 -20.50
CA ALA A 74 6.48 -9.09 -19.99
C ALA A 74 7.43 -8.74 -21.15
N VAL A 75 7.53 -9.59 -22.18
CA VAL A 75 8.32 -9.32 -23.38
C VAL A 75 7.85 -8.02 -24.04
N ALA A 76 6.55 -7.85 -24.26
CA ALA A 76 6.01 -6.62 -24.85
C ALA A 76 6.33 -5.38 -23.99
N TRP A 77 6.26 -5.50 -22.66
CA TRP A 77 6.54 -4.39 -21.76
C TRP A 77 7.99 -3.94 -21.82
N TYR A 78 8.94 -4.85 -21.62
CA TYR A 78 10.37 -4.52 -21.56
C TYR A 78 11.00 -4.22 -22.92
N SER A 79 10.45 -4.76 -24.04
CA SER A 79 10.92 -4.41 -25.38
C SER A 79 10.33 -3.12 -25.96
N GLY A 80 9.52 -2.37 -25.19
CA GLY A 80 8.85 -1.16 -25.67
C GLY A 80 7.70 -1.41 -26.63
N GLY A 81 7.25 -2.68 -26.74
CA GLY A 81 6.14 -3.11 -27.59
C GLY A 81 4.76 -2.74 -27.03
N ASP A 82 3.72 -3.19 -27.71
CA ASP A 82 2.32 -2.92 -27.32
C ASP A 82 1.87 -3.92 -26.25
N ALA A 83 2.08 -3.56 -24.99
CA ALA A 83 1.66 -4.34 -23.84
C ALA A 83 0.26 -3.92 -23.36
N ALA A 84 -0.60 -4.88 -23.02
CA ALA A 84 -1.90 -4.58 -22.45
C ALA A 84 -1.76 -3.92 -21.07
N THR A 85 -2.36 -2.74 -20.90
CA THR A 85 -2.31 -1.95 -19.67
C THR A 85 -3.71 -1.55 -19.22
N GLY A 86 -3.86 -1.37 -17.91
CA GLY A 86 -5.06 -0.86 -17.28
C GLY A 86 -4.71 0.08 -16.13
N GLY A 87 -5.71 0.78 -15.59
CA GLY A 87 -5.51 1.66 -14.46
C GLY A 87 -4.36 2.65 -14.66
N PRO A 88 -3.54 2.89 -13.61
CA PRO A 88 -2.43 3.84 -13.66
C PRO A 88 -1.34 3.51 -14.68
N ALA A 89 -1.13 2.22 -15.00
CA ALA A 89 -0.08 1.79 -15.93
C ALA A 89 -0.32 2.23 -17.38
N ALA A 90 -1.54 2.60 -17.74
CA ALA A 90 -1.85 3.07 -19.10
C ALA A 90 -1.11 4.35 -19.47
N GLU A 91 -0.92 5.27 -18.50
CA GLU A 91 -0.15 6.50 -18.72
C GLU A 91 1.36 6.23 -18.77
N ALA A 92 1.84 5.32 -17.91
CA ALA A 92 3.24 4.90 -17.88
C ALA A 92 3.67 4.23 -19.21
N ALA A 93 2.78 3.48 -19.85
CA ALA A 93 3.04 2.81 -21.12
C ALA A 93 3.51 3.76 -22.24
N ALA A 94 3.02 5.01 -22.22
CA ALA A 94 3.39 6.01 -23.22
C ALA A 94 4.72 6.71 -22.91
N GLN A 95 5.24 6.59 -21.68
CA GLN A 95 6.43 7.29 -21.22
C GLN A 95 7.65 6.39 -21.09
N ARG A 96 7.44 5.06 -21.00
CA ARG A 96 8.53 4.11 -20.79
C ARG A 96 9.44 4.02 -22.01
N GLU A 97 10.70 3.79 -21.74
CA GLU A 97 11.68 3.42 -22.74
C GLU A 97 11.71 1.89 -22.91
N ALA A 98 12.23 1.39 -24.04
CA ALA A 98 12.58 -0.02 -24.15
C ALA A 98 13.84 -0.29 -23.33
N SER A 99 13.95 -1.49 -22.75
CA SER A 99 15.19 -1.87 -22.08
C SER A 99 16.38 -1.80 -23.05
N ALA A 100 17.49 -1.27 -22.56
CA ALA A 100 18.74 -1.20 -23.33
C ALA A 100 19.57 -2.49 -23.21
N ASP A 101 19.35 -3.27 -22.15
CA ASP A 101 20.08 -4.49 -21.80
C ASP A 101 19.17 -5.72 -21.81
N ASP A 102 19.77 -6.90 -21.79
CA ASP A 102 19.04 -8.16 -21.59
C ASP A 102 18.37 -8.16 -20.20
N VAL A 103 17.11 -8.58 -20.15
CA VAL A 103 16.25 -8.53 -18.96
C VAL A 103 15.85 -9.93 -18.55
N ALA A 104 16.06 -10.29 -17.29
CA ALA A 104 15.50 -11.50 -16.69
C ALA A 104 14.30 -11.10 -15.81
N VAL A 105 13.13 -11.67 -16.09
CA VAL A 105 11.89 -11.37 -15.39
C VAL A 105 11.42 -12.61 -14.64
N GLU A 106 11.23 -12.47 -13.32
CA GLU A 106 10.62 -13.49 -12.49
C GLU A 106 9.16 -13.13 -12.19
N ALA A 107 8.30 -14.12 -11.97
CA ALA A 107 6.89 -13.90 -11.69
C ALA A 107 6.44 -14.68 -10.45
N THR A 108 5.81 -13.97 -9.51
CA THR A 108 5.05 -14.57 -8.42
C THR A 108 3.57 -14.45 -8.74
N LEU A 109 2.90 -15.60 -8.82
CA LEU A 109 1.48 -15.68 -9.12
C LEU A 109 0.65 -15.70 -7.84
N GLY A 110 -0.56 -15.13 -7.93
CA GLY A 110 -1.50 -15.10 -6.84
C GLY A 110 -2.95 -15.01 -7.32
N ALA A 111 -3.85 -14.85 -6.35
CA ALA A 111 -5.26 -14.65 -6.61
C ALA A 111 -5.86 -13.70 -5.56
N TRP A 112 -6.91 -12.99 -5.93
CA TRP A 112 -7.75 -12.17 -5.06
C TRP A 112 -9.16 -12.12 -5.61
N ASN A 113 -10.14 -12.47 -4.78
CA ASN A 113 -11.56 -12.48 -5.15
C ASN A 113 -11.80 -13.22 -6.49
N GLU A 114 -11.27 -14.45 -6.57
CA GLU A 114 -11.32 -15.34 -7.75
C GLU A 114 -10.55 -14.84 -9.00
N GLN A 115 -9.99 -13.63 -8.98
CA GLN A 115 -9.21 -13.07 -10.08
C GLN A 115 -7.72 -13.39 -9.89
N LYS A 116 -7.06 -13.89 -10.94
CA LYS A 116 -5.62 -14.12 -10.93
C LYS A 116 -4.87 -12.81 -10.99
N LEU A 117 -3.78 -12.73 -10.22
CA LEU A 117 -2.85 -11.63 -10.24
C LEU A 117 -1.40 -12.14 -10.29
N ALA A 118 -0.48 -11.25 -10.64
CA ALA A 118 0.94 -11.55 -10.69
C ALA A 118 1.76 -10.31 -10.30
N VAL A 119 2.87 -10.56 -9.64
CA VAL A 119 3.94 -9.58 -9.45
C VAL A 119 5.16 -10.08 -10.20
N LEU A 120 5.61 -9.28 -11.17
CA LEU A 120 6.82 -9.56 -11.93
C LEU A 120 7.94 -8.66 -11.42
N THR A 121 9.13 -9.23 -11.27
CA THR A 121 10.31 -8.52 -10.80
C THR A 121 11.47 -8.67 -11.77
N SER A 122 12.24 -7.59 -11.98
CA SER A 122 13.47 -7.60 -12.75
C SER A 122 14.42 -6.54 -12.21
N GLY A 123 15.46 -6.96 -11.48
CA GLY A 123 16.29 -6.01 -10.74
C GLY A 123 15.45 -5.19 -9.76
N ASP A 124 15.47 -3.86 -9.90
CA ASP A 124 14.67 -2.94 -9.09
C ASP A 124 13.26 -2.67 -9.67
N ASP A 125 12.97 -3.20 -10.85
CA ASP A 125 11.65 -3.05 -11.46
C ASP A 125 10.63 -3.99 -10.84
N VAL A 126 9.41 -3.49 -10.67
CA VAL A 126 8.26 -4.28 -10.23
C VAL A 126 7.07 -3.97 -11.13
N THR A 127 6.48 -5.01 -11.71
CA THR A 127 5.28 -4.92 -12.55
C THR A 127 4.13 -5.66 -11.88
N LEU A 128 3.03 -4.97 -11.69
CA LEU A 128 1.79 -5.52 -11.14
C LEU A 128 0.84 -5.85 -12.28
N ALA A 129 0.39 -7.09 -12.37
CA ALA A 129 -0.49 -7.54 -13.43
C ALA A 129 -1.71 -8.29 -12.89
N VAL A 130 -2.85 -8.15 -13.57
CA VAL A 130 -4.08 -8.88 -13.26
C VAL A 130 -4.61 -9.55 -14.54
N ALA A 131 -5.23 -10.71 -14.36
CA ALA A 131 -5.87 -11.41 -15.46
C ALA A 131 -7.35 -11.01 -15.57
N GLY A 132 -7.77 -10.64 -16.77
CA GLY A 132 -9.16 -10.33 -17.08
C GLY A 132 -9.67 -11.16 -18.26
N PRO A 133 -10.90 -10.89 -18.75
CA PRO A 133 -11.47 -11.60 -19.91
C PRO A 133 -10.63 -11.47 -21.20
N GLY A 134 -9.85 -10.40 -21.32
CA GLY A 134 -8.95 -10.12 -22.45
C GLY A 134 -7.52 -10.69 -22.30
N GLY A 135 -7.21 -11.38 -21.22
CA GLY A 135 -5.88 -11.84 -20.87
C GLY A 135 -5.26 -11.02 -19.72
N TRP A 136 -3.94 -11.09 -19.59
CA TRP A 136 -3.19 -10.33 -18.61
C TRP A 136 -3.06 -8.86 -19.01
N SER A 137 -3.10 -7.97 -18.01
CA SER A 137 -2.95 -6.53 -18.17
C SER A 137 -2.10 -5.97 -17.02
N ILE A 138 -1.16 -5.09 -17.33
CA ILE A 138 -0.36 -4.39 -16.33
C ILE A 138 -1.23 -3.29 -15.72
N VAL A 139 -1.30 -3.24 -14.39
CA VAL A 139 -2.17 -2.29 -13.66
C VAL A 139 -1.39 -1.28 -12.83
N GLY A 140 -0.10 -1.46 -12.67
CA GLY A 140 0.78 -0.56 -11.92
C GLY A 140 2.18 -1.13 -11.76
N GLY A 141 3.02 -0.41 -11.02
CA GLY A 141 4.40 -0.82 -10.76
C GLY A 141 5.35 0.36 -10.62
N TRP A 142 6.64 0.07 -10.68
CA TRP A 142 7.72 1.05 -10.81
C TRP A 142 8.83 0.42 -11.66
N TRP A 143 9.41 1.20 -12.57
CA TRP A 143 10.32 0.67 -13.58
C TRP A 143 11.51 1.62 -13.79
N PRO A 144 12.45 1.72 -12.82
CA PRO A 144 13.63 2.57 -12.94
C PRO A 144 14.46 2.23 -14.22
N SER A 145 14.53 0.95 -14.59
CA SER A 145 15.29 0.53 -15.79
C SER A 145 14.67 1.01 -17.10
N LEU A 146 13.38 1.38 -17.09
CA LEU A 146 12.65 1.90 -18.25
C LEU A 146 12.41 3.41 -18.16
N GLY A 147 13.16 4.11 -17.30
CA GLY A 147 13.08 5.57 -17.12
C GLY A 147 11.87 6.05 -16.32
N ILE A 148 11.18 5.16 -15.59
CA ILE A 148 10.04 5.51 -14.71
C ILE A 148 10.46 5.31 -13.26
N GLU A 149 10.96 6.38 -12.66
CA GLU A 149 11.51 6.40 -11.28
C GLU A 149 10.40 6.33 -10.22
N GLU A 150 9.30 7.05 -10.43
CA GLU A 150 8.22 7.15 -9.47
C GLU A 150 7.25 5.98 -9.59
N PRO A 151 6.70 5.49 -8.46
CA PRO A 151 5.70 4.42 -8.48
C PRO A 151 4.42 4.85 -9.20
N VAL A 152 3.94 4.00 -10.09
CA VAL A 152 2.70 4.19 -10.85
C VAL A 152 1.64 3.27 -10.26
N LEU A 153 1.01 3.68 -9.17
CA LEU A 153 0.09 2.89 -8.36
C LEU A 153 -1.31 3.52 -8.22
N GLY A 154 -1.54 4.66 -8.87
CA GLY A 154 -2.76 5.46 -8.76
C GLY A 154 -2.70 6.49 -7.63
N ASP A 155 -3.78 7.25 -7.52
CA ASP A 155 -3.88 8.36 -6.58
C ASP A 155 -4.17 7.88 -5.14
N GLN A 156 -4.41 8.86 -4.26
CA GLN A 156 -4.89 8.70 -2.89
C GLN A 156 -5.97 7.63 -2.76
N ARG A 157 -5.85 6.78 -1.74
CA ARG A 157 -6.79 5.68 -1.48
C ARG A 157 -7.09 5.52 -0.01
N HIS A 158 -8.36 5.17 0.27
CA HIS A 158 -8.78 4.71 1.59
C HIS A 158 -9.46 3.34 1.47
N VAL A 159 -9.13 2.45 2.39
CA VAL A 159 -9.75 1.12 2.51
C VAL A 159 -10.22 0.92 3.94
N LEU A 160 -11.47 0.48 4.12
CA LEU A 160 -12.02 0.18 5.44
C LEU A 160 -11.79 -1.29 5.79
N LEU A 161 -11.03 -1.54 6.86
CA LEU A 161 -10.93 -2.85 7.45
C LEU A 161 -11.96 -3.00 8.56
N ILE A 162 -12.76 -4.07 8.49
CA ILE A 162 -13.86 -4.36 9.41
C ILE A 162 -13.59 -5.70 10.11
N GLY A 163 -13.46 -5.66 11.41
CA GLY A 163 -13.44 -6.87 12.26
C GLY A 163 -14.82 -7.11 12.87
N SER A 164 -15.44 -8.22 12.48
CA SER A 164 -16.76 -8.65 12.97
C SER A 164 -16.68 -9.31 14.34
N ASP A 165 -17.63 -9.04 15.22
CA ASP A 165 -17.80 -9.73 16.51
C ASP A 165 -18.65 -11.02 16.39
N ALA A 166 -18.89 -11.50 15.18
CA ALA A 166 -19.66 -12.68 14.91
C ALA A 166 -19.11 -13.90 15.66
N ARG A 167 -20.00 -14.67 16.28
CA ARG A 167 -19.70 -15.96 16.88
C ARG A 167 -19.88 -17.07 15.84
N GLU A 168 -18.92 -17.20 14.96
CA GLU A 168 -18.97 -18.11 13.81
C GLU A 168 -19.22 -19.55 14.25
N LYS A 169 -18.63 -19.99 15.38
CA LYS A 169 -18.87 -21.32 15.98
C LYS A 169 -20.33 -21.54 16.45
N GLU A 170 -21.08 -20.45 16.63
CA GLU A 170 -22.52 -20.47 16.94
C GLU A 170 -23.38 -20.25 15.69
N GLY A 171 -22.76 -20.21 14.48
CA GLY A 171 -23.43 -20.05 13.19
C GLY A 171 -23.80 -18.62 12.83
N GLN A 172 -23.25 -17.61 13.52
CA GLN A 172 -23.42 -16.21 13.13
C GLN A 172 -22.56 -15.90 11.90
N LYS A 173 -23.12 -15.10 11.00
CA LYS A 173 -22.42 -14.63 9.80
C LYS A 173 -21.62 -13.36 10.11
N ILE A 174 -20.42 -13.26 9.58
CA ILE A 174 -19.53 -12.11 9.80
C ILE A 174 -20.10 -10.81 9.24
N ASP A 175 -20.86 -10.85 8.17
CA ASP A 175 -21.51 -9.69 7.52
C ASP A 175 -22.85 -9.30 8.18
N ARG A 176 -23.27 -9.98 9.26
CA ARG A 176 -24.52 -9.76 10.00
C ARG A 176 -24.31 -9.74 11.51
N ALA A 177 -23.18 -9.21 11.94
CA ALA A 177 -22.84 -8.98 13.34
C ALA A 177 -22.39 -7.52 13.51
N ARG A 178 -21.78 -7.14 14.62
CA ARG A 178 -21.27 -5.78 14.80
C ARG A 178 -19.85 -5.66 14.24
N GLY A 179 -19.55 -4.53 13.62
CA GLY A 179 -18.18 -4.15 13.25
C GLY A 179 -17.43 -3.62 14.46
N ASP A 180 -16.88 -4.50 15.29
CA ASP A 180 -16.26 -4.11 16.55
C ASP A 180 -14.79 -3.65 16.40
N ALA A 181 -14.15 -3.90 15.27
CA ALA A 181 -12.92 -3.28 14.82
C ALA A 181 -13.20 -2.53 13.52
N LEU A 182 -12.91 -1.24 13.50
CA LEU A 182 -13.06 -0.37 12.34
C LEU A 182 -11.75 0.39 12.18
N GLN A 183 -10.96 0.03 11.17
CA GLN A 183 -9.68 0.67 10.87
C GLN A 183 -9.73 1.24 9.45
N LEU A 184 -9.60 2.54 9.32
CA LEU A 184 -9.49 3.21 8.04
C LEU A 184 -8.01 3.32 7.66
N LEU A 185 -7.63 2.63 6.59
CA LEU A 185 -6.27 2.62 6.06
C LEU A 185 -6.20 3.61 4.92
N GLY A 186 -5.15 4.41 4.85
CA GLY A 186 -4.96 5.41 3.81
C GLY A 186 -3.55 5.41 3.22
N ALA A 187 -3.47 5.83 1.95
CA ALA A 187 -2.24 6.18 1.26
C ALA A 187 -2.49 7.40 0.37
N ASN A 188 -1.58 8.39 0.39
CA ASN A 188 -1.79 9.67 -0.30
C ASN A 188 -1.20 9.73 -1.72
N GLY A 189 -0.65 8.63 -2.22
CA GLY A 189 -0.03 8.60 -3.53
C GLY A 189 1.34 9.31 -3.64
N ALA A 190 1.78 9.99 -2.60
CA ALA A 190 3.06 10.72 -2.55
C ALA A 190 4.05 10.11 -1.51
N GLY A 191 3.77 8.89 -1.06
CA GLY A 191 4.61 8.17 -0.09
C GLY A 191 4.16 8.31 1.36
N GLY A 192 3.12 9.09 1.66
CA GLY A 192 2.50 9.16 2.98
C GLY A 192 1.40 8.11 3.17
N ALA A 193 1.21 7.65 4.39
CA ALA A 193 0.14 6.73 4.76
C ALA A 193 -0.30 6.93 6.20
N GLY A 194 -1.42 6.30 6.55
CA GLY A 194 -1.92 6.32 7.91
C GLY A 194 -2.95 5.23 8.20
N ILE A 195 -3.16 5.03 9.49
CA ILE A 195 -4.19 4.15 10.03
C ILE A 195 -4.99 4.95 11.04
N VAL A 196 -6.30 5.08 10.84
CA VAL A 196 -7.20 5.68 11.82
C VAL A 196 -8.16 4.64 12.35
N GLY A 197 -8.04 4.34 13.65
CA GLY A 197 -9.01 3.52 14.35
C GLY A 197 -10.28 4.30 14.67
N ILE A 198 -11.43 3.83 14.16
CA ILE A 198 -12.73 4.46 14.41
C ILE A 198 -13.33 3.89 15.67
N PRO A 199 -13.57 4.71 16.74
CA PRO A 199 -14.21 4.24 17.95
C PRO A 199 -15.61 3.69 17.66
N ARG A 200 -15.82 2.40 17.90
CA ARG A 200 -17.05 1.67 17.52
C ARG A 200 -18.34 2.18 18.15
N ASP A 201 -18.23 2.86 19.29
CA ASP A 201 -19.36 3.40 20.06
C ASP A 201 -19.72 4.86 19.70
N LEU A 202 -19.09 5.43 18.64
CA LEU A 202 -19.47 6.73 18.08
C LEU A 202 -20.95 6.75 17.71
N TRP A 203 -21.67 7.77 18.18
CA TRP A 203 -23.10 7.95 17.99
C TRP A 203 -23.36 8.82 16.76
N VAL A 204 -23.66 8.19 15.64
CA VAL A 204 -23.75 8.82 14.32
C VAL A 204 -25.01 8.39 13.58
N PRO A 205 -25.48 9.16 12.58
CA PRO A 205 -26.48 8.68 11.63
C PRO A 205 -25.99 7.40 10.96
N ILE A 206 -26.89 6.44 10.75
CA ILE A 206 -26.57 5.19 10.05
C ILE A 206 -27.48 4.97 8.85
N PRO A 207 -27.02 4.29 7.79
CA PRO A 207 -27.83 3.94 6.65
C PRO A 207 -29.11 3.20 7.05
N GLY A 208 -30.23 3.54 6.43
CA GLY A 208 -31.54 2.99 6.82
C GLY A 208 -32.33 3.88 7.77
N GLY A 209 -31.70 4.93 8.29
CA GLY A 209 -32.31 6.00 9.09
C GLY A 209 -32.10 5.84 10.60
N GLY A 210 -32.15 6.98 11.29
CA GLY A 210 -31.91 7.09 12.71
C GLY A 210 -30.43 7.25 13.06
N THR A 211 -30.15 7.30 14.37
CA THR A 211 -28.81 7.46 14.95
C THR A 211 -28.53 6.26 15.84
N ALA A 212 -27.35 5.67 15.71
CA ALA A 212 -26.91 4.54 16.50
C ALA A 212 -25.39 4.55 16.66
N LYS A 213 -24.85 3.56 17.39
CA LYS A 213 -23.42 3.31 17.42
C LYS A 213 -22.95 2.88 16.03
N ILE A 214 -21.84 3.45 15.54
CA ILE A 214 -21.34 3.23 14.19
C ILE A 214 -21.13 1.74 13.86
N ASN A 215 -20.72 0.94 14.85
CA ASN A 215 -20.50 -0.51 14.68
C ASN A 215 -21.78 -1.32 14.38
N SER A 216 -22.97 -0.72 14.62
CA SER A 216 -24.25 -1.40 14.34
C SER A 216 -24.64 -1.37 12.87
N ALA A 217 -23.98 -0.54 12.06
CA ALA A 217 -24.27 -0.44 10.63
C ALA A 217 -24.05 -1.78 9.91
N LEU A 218 -22.98 -2.51 10.26
CA LEU A 218 -22.72 -3.86 9.73
C LEU A 218 -23.87 -4.83 10.01
N LEU A 219 -24.36 -4.85 11.25
CA LEU A 219 -25.49 -5.72 11.63
C LEU A 219 -26.78 -5.37 10.86
N GLN A 220 -27.02 -4.09 10.62
CA GLN A 220 -28.29 -3.60 10.05
C GLN A 220 -28.33 -3.68 8.52
N GLY A 221 -27.21 -3.40 7.85
CA GLY A 221 -27.19 -3.30 6.39
C GLY A 221 -26.01 -4.00 5.71
N GLY A 222 -25.17 -4.72 6.46
CA GLY A 222 -24.00 -5.38 5.90
C GLY A 222 -22.79 -4.46 5.71
N PRO A 223 -21.73 -4.95 5.03
CA PRO A 223 -20.48 -4.21 4.92
C PRO A 223 -20.62 -2.90 4.12
N GLU A 224 -21.47 -2.84 3.13
CA GLU A 224 -21.75 -1.62 2.36
C GLU A 224 -22.37 -0.53 3.25
N ALA A 225 -23.29 -0.90 4.15
CA ALA A 225 -23.85 0.04 5.11
C ALA A 225 -22.81 0.50 6.13
N GLN A 226 -21.86 -0.38 6.50
CA GLN A 226 -20.75 0.01 7.37
C GLN A 226 -19.81 1.01 6.68
N VAL A 227 -19.47 0.78 5.41
CA VAL A 227 -18.69 1.73 4.58
C VAL A 227 -19.39 3.07 4.49
N GLN A 228 -20.70 3.08 4.20
CA GLN A 228 -21.46 4.31 4.09
C GLN A 228 -21.54 5.06 5.44
N ALA A 229 -21.75 4.35 6.55
CA ALA A 229 -21.78 4.97 7.88
C ALA A 229 -20.41 5.61 8.23
N VAL A 230 -19.31 4.98 7.82
CA VAL A 230 -17.96 5.57 7.98
C VAL A 230 -17.82 6.79 7.08
N ALA A 231 -18.19 6.71 5.81
CA ALA A 231 -18.10 7.83 4.88
C ALA A 231 -18.91 9.05 5.35
N ASP A 232 -20.15 8.83 5.81
CA ASP A 232 -21.03 9.88 6.32
C ASP A 232 -20.49 10.53 7.61
N ALA A 233 -19.85 9.73 8.46
CA ALA A 233 -19.31 10.22 9.72
C ALA A 233 -17.96 10.94 9.57
N THR A 234 -17.09 10.48 8.69
CA THR A 234 -15.72 10.97 8.58
C THR A 234 -15.52 11.98 7.45
N GLY A 235 -16.43 12.02 6.47
CA GLY A 235 -16.24 12.74 5.20
C GLY A 235 -15.27 12.04 4.23
N ILE A 236 -14.70 10.90 4.61
CA ILE A 236 -13.75 10.12 3.81
C ILE A 236 -14.51 8.95 3.17
N GLN A 237 -14.49 8.86 1.83
CA GLN A 237 -15.11 7.76 1.10
C GLN A 237 -14.12 6.61 0.92
N PRO A 238 -14.25 5.47 1.65
CA PRO A 238 -13.45 4.28 1.36
C PRO A 238 -13.77 3.73 -0.03
N GLN A 239 -12.75 3.33 -0.78
CA GLN A 239 -12.92 2.72 -2.11
C GLN A 239 -13.46 1.29 -2.03
N GLY A 240 -13.34 0.68 -0.87
CA GLY A 240 -13.83 -0.65 -0.58
C GLY A 240 -13.56 -1.04 0.86
N TYR A 241 -13.87 -2.29 1.17
CA TYR A 241 -13.68 -2.85 2.49
C TYR A 241 -13.00 -4.22 2.45
N ILE A 242 -12.39 -4.58 3.58
CA ILE A 242 -11.94 -5.94 3.90
C ILE A 242 -12.60 -6.31 5.23
N LEU A 243 -13.45 -7.33 5.22
CA LEU A 243 -14.19 -7.82 6.38
C LEU A 243 -13.70 -9.19 6.79
N THR A 244 -13.33 -9.36 8.06
CA THR A 244 -12.96 -10.66 8.62
C THR A 244 -13.65 -10.90 9.98
N GLY A 245 -13.74 -12.16 10.39
CA GLY A 245 -14.17 -12.57 11.72
C GLY A 245 -13.01 -13.07 12.57
N PHE A 246 -13.32 -13.61 13.75
CA PHE A 246 -12.29 -14.13 14.67
C PHE A 246 -11.54 -15.33 14.11
N GLU A 247 -12.25 -16.25 13.46
CA GLU A 247 -11.63 -17.45 12.90
C GLU A 247 -10.79 -17.10 11.66
N GLY A 248 -11.29 -16.19 10.79
CA GLY A 248 -10.53 -15.69 9.64
C GLY A 248 -9.23 -15.01 10.07
N PHE A 249 -9.29 -14.10 11.05
CA PHE A 249 -8.09 -13.46 11.60
C PHE A 249 -7.07 -14.46 12.13
N LYS A 250 -7.53 -15.45 12.92
CA LYS A 250 -6.64 -16.51 13.44
C LYS A 250 -6.03 -17.35 12.34
N SER A 251 -6.78 -17.65 11.28
CA SER A 251 -6.28 -18.40 10.13
C SER A 251 -5.21 -17.61 9.39
N ILE A 252 -5.42 -16.32 9.15
CA ILE A 252 -4.40 -15.45 8.55
C ILE A 252 -3.11 -15.46 9.36
N VAL A 253 -3.18 -15.30 10.69
CA VAL A 253 -2.00 -15.36 11.57
C VAL A 253 -1.32 -16.75 11.54
N ALA A 254 -2.10 -17.82 11.49
CA ALA A 254 -1.57 -19.19 11.40
C ALA A 254 -0.82 -19.43 10.08
N ASP A 255 -1.42 -19.01 8.96
CA ASP A 255 -0.86 -19.19 7.63
C ASP A 255 0.42 -18.34 7.42
N LEU A 256 0.54 -17.19 8.12
CA LEU A 256 1.78 -16.40 8.19
C LEU A 256 2.85 -17.04 9.10
N GLY A 257 2.52 -18.09 9.86
CA GLY A 257 3.43 -18.68 10.84
C GLY A 257 3.58 -17.87 12.13
N GLY A 258 2.66 -16.94 12.40
CA GLY A 258 2.63 -16.01 13.54
C GLY A 258 2.64 -14.55 13.11
N LEU A 259 2.25 -13.66 14.02
CA LEU A 259 2.25 -12.20 13.79
C LEU A 259 3.32 -11.54 14.66
N THR A 260 4.37 -11.04 14.03
CA THR A 260 5.39 -10.23 14.71
C THR A 260 4.93 -8.78 14.75
N LEU A 261 4.89 -8.20 15.96
CA LEU A 261 4.53 -6.80 16.17
C LEU A 261 5.35 -6.20 17.32
N ASP A 262 5.33 -4.88 17.43
CA ASP A 262 5.94 -4.13 18.53
C ASP A 262 4.83 -3.63 19.47
N ALA A 263 4.64 -4.32 20.60
CA ALA A 263 3.60 -3.98 21.56
C ALA A 263 3.99 -2.74 22.38
N PRO A 264 3.21 -1.65 22.35
CA PRO A 264 3.58 -0.39 23.02
C PRO A 264 3.50 -0.47 24.54
N VAL A 265 2.76 -1.43 25.05
CA VAL A 265 2.57 -1.74 26.48
C VAL A 265 2.34 -3.25 26.65
N PRO A 266 2.59 -3.82 27.82
CA PRO A 266 2.28 -5.24 28.05
C PRO A 266 0.78 -5.49 28.04
N VAL A 267 0.35 -6.54 27.33
CA VAL A 267 -1.07 -6.94 27.20
C VAL A 267 -1.21 -8.39 27.63
N LYS A 268 -1.62 -8.65 28.84
CA LYS A 268 -1.73 -10.00 29.43
C LYS A 268 -0.45 -10.83 29.28
N THR A 269 -0.43 -11.82 28.37
CA THR A 269 0.70 -12.70 28.09
C THR A 269 1.71 -12.07 27.14
N VAL A 270 1.33 -11.03 26.41
CA VAL A 270 2.20 -10.33 25.46
C VAL A 270 3.01 -9.27 26.18
N PRO A 271 4.36 -9.37 26.16
CA PRO A 271 5.21 -8.35 26.77
C PRO A 271 5.24 -7.07 25.92
N GLU A 272 5.65 -5.96 26.53
CA GLU A 272 6.02 -4.74 25.80
C GLU A 272 7.23 -5.01 24.89
N GLY A 273 7.24 -4.37 23.72
CA GLY A 273 8.29 -4.51 22.70
C GLY A 273 7.96 -5.57 21.65
N THR A 274 8.97 -5.92 20.86
CA THR A 274 8.80 -6.84 19.72
C THR A 274 8.53 -8.27 20.18
N ALA A 275 7.44 -8.85 19.70
CA ALA A 275 7.05 -10.23 19.97
C ALA A 275 6.39 -10.87 18.74
N THR A 276 6.62 -12.18 18.55
CA THR A 276 5.87 -12.98 17.57
C THR A 276 4.76 -13.73 18.29
N LEU A 277 3.53 -13.42 17.91
CA LEU A 277 2.32 -13.93 18.54
C LEU A 277 1.76 -15.10 17.73
N ASP A 278 1.34 -16.13 18.42
CA ASP A 278 0.51 -17.19 17.82
C ASP A 278 -0.93 -16.66 17.55
N PRO A 279 -1.78 -17.43 16.84
CA PRO A 279 -3.13 -16.98 16.51
C PRO A 279 -4.01 -16.64 17.72
N ASP A 280 -3.86 -17.32 18.84
CA ASP A 280 -4.67 -17.09 20.04
C ASP A 280 -4.19 -15.86 20.80
N ASP A 281 -2.88 -15.68 20.95
CA ASP A 281 -2.28 -14.49 21.57
C ASP A 281 -2.48 -13.24 20.69
N ALA A 282 -2.39 -13.36 19.36
CA ALA A 282 -2.70 -12.26 18.45
C ALA A 282 -4.18 -11.83 18.55
N LEU A 283 -5.11 -12.78 18.55
CA LEU A 283 -6.52 -12.47 18.72
C LEU A 283 -6.81 -11.88 20.11
N MET A 284 -6.16 -12.38 21.16
CA MET A 284 -6.27 -11.82 22.51
C MET A 284 -5.75 -10.38 22.54
N PHE A 285 -4.60 -10.09 21.92
CA PHE A 285 -3.99 -8.76 21.86
C PHE A 285 -4.91 -7.73 21.21
N VAL A 286 -5.49 -8.01 20.05
CA VAL A 286 -6.39 -7.08 19.33
C VAL A 286 -7.79 -6.96 19.95
N ARG A 287 -8.13 -7.78 20.96
CA ARG A 287 -9.43 -7.78 21.65
C ARG A 287 -9.38 -7.29 23.09
N GLU A 288 -8.20 -7.27 23.71
CA GLU A 288 -8.08 -6.85 25.10
C GLU A 288 -8.41 -5.36 25.27
N ARG A 289 -9.21 -5.06 26.30
CA ARG A 289 -9.60 -3.69 26.69
C ARG A 289 -9.78 -3.50 28.17
N LYS A 290 -10.07 -4.59 28.92
CA LYS A 290 -10.47 -4.49 30.33
C LYS A 290 -9.29 -4.20 31.24
N THR A 291 -8.11 -4.62 30.85
CA THR A 291 -6.86 -4.40 31.60
C THR A 291 -6.09 -3.17 31.12
N LEU A 292 -6.58 -2.51 30.06
CA LEU A 292 -5.94 -1.33 29.47
C LEU A 292 -6.54 -0.05 30.03
N PRO A 293 -5.72 0.98 30.34
CA PRO A 293 -6.18 2.24 30.92
C PRO A 293 -7.20 3.01 30.06
N GLY A 294 -6.96 3.08 28.73
CA GLY A 294 -7.83 3.73 27.75
C GLY A 294 -8.97 2.82 27.24
N GLY A 295 -9.00 1.57 27.69
CA GLY A 295 -10.09 0.63 27.41
C GLY A 295 -10.30 0.35 25.92
N ASP A 296 -11.41 0.86 25.35
CA ASP A 296 -11.77 0.59 23.95
C ASP A 296 -10.90 1.38 22.97
N PHE A 297 -10.40 2.55 23.35
CA PHE A 297 -9.45 3.32 22.52
C PHE A 297 -8.12 2.59 22.40
N ASP A 298 -7.54 2.10 23.51
CA ASP A 298 -6.30 1.32 23.49
C ASP A 298 -6.48 0.04 22.67
N ARG A 299 -7.65 -0.64 22.75
CA ARG A 299 -7.94 -1.78 21.92
C ARG A 299 -7.93 -1.42 20.43
N SER A 300 -8.57 -0.32 20.04
CA SER A 300 -8.58 0.15 18.66
C SER A 300 -7.16 0.49 18.19
N PHE A 301 -6.36 1.10 19.05
CA PHE A 301 -4.94 1.35 18.78
C PHE A 301 -4.16 0.05 18.59
N HIS A 302 -4.33 -0.96 19.44
CA HIS A 302 -3.67 -2.25 19.27
C HIS A 302 -4.06 -2.99 17.97
N GLN A 303 -5.26 -2.76 17.46
CA GLN A 303 -5.66 -3.29 16.15
C GLN A 303 -4.81 -2.68 15.03
N GLY A 304 -4.53 -1.37 15.06
CA GLY A 304 -3.62 -0.72 14.13
C GLY A 304 -2.16 -1.21 14.28
N VAL A 305 -1.69 -1.43 15.52
CA VAL A 305 -0.36 -2.05 15.76
C VAL A 305 -0.25 -3.42 15.10
N ALA A 306 -1.31 -4.24 15.17
CA ALA A 306 -1.34 -5.53 14.47
C ALA A 306 -1.26 -5.37 12.94
N LEU A 307 -1.94 -4.38 12.37
CA LEU A 307 -1.87 -4.08 10.93
C LEU A 307 -0.47 -3.64 10.49
N LEU A 308 0.22 -2.83 11.29
CA LEU A 308 1.62 -2.49 11.05
C LEU A 308 2.53 -3.72 11.09
N GLY A 309 2.24 -4.68 11.97
CA GLY A 309 2.93 -5.98 12.01
C GLY A 309 2.75 -6.79 10.72
N PHE A 310 1.53 -6.83 10.16
CA PHE A 310 1.26 -7.45 8.85
C PHE A 310 2.03 -6.75 7.73
N ALA A 311 2.02 -5.42 7.69
CA ALA A 311 2.76 -4.64 6.70
C ALA A 311 4.27 -4.93 6.78
N ALA A 312 4.83 -4.96 7.99
CA ALA A 312 6.26 -5.27 8.22
C ALA A 312 6.63 -6.68 7.75
N HIS A 313 5.73 -7.67 7.89
CA HIS A 313 5.95 -9.02 7.39
C HIS A 313 6.11 -9.05 5.86
N VAL A 314 5.20 -8.38 5.14
CA VAL A 314 5.24 -8.28 3.67
C VAL A 314 6.53 -7.60 3.19
N LEU A 315 6.91 -6.49 3.83
CA LEU A 315 8.13 -5.73 3.52
C LEU A 315 9.41 -6.57 3.68
N GLY A 316 9.47 -7.41 4.71
CA GLY A 316 10.63 -8.25 4.99
C GLY A 316 10.86 -9.38 3.98
N THR A 317 9.88 -9.67 3.11
CA THR A 317 9.92 -10.83 2.19
C THR A 317 10.24 -10.45 0.74
N GLY A 318 10.05 -9.20 0.36
CA GLY A 318 10.28 -8.71 -1.01
C GLY A 318 9.00 -8.52 -1.82
N PRO A 319 9.06 -7.91 -3.04
CA PRO A 319 7.88 -7.53 -3.82
C PRO A 319 6.97 -8.71 -4.21
N GLY A 320 7.53 -9.89 -4.45
CA GLY A 320 6.76 -11.11 -4.75
C GLY A 320 5.78 -11.48 -3.64
N ALA A 321 6.10 -11.15 -2.37
CA ALA A 321 5.23 -11.38 -1.22
C ALA A 321 3.87 -10.67 -1.32
N LEU A 322 3.73 -9.63 -2.15
CA LEU A 322 2.44 -8.97 -2.39
C LEU A 322 1.41 -9.95 -2.96
N ALA A 323 1.79 -10.74 -3.98
CA ALA A 323 0.89 -11.73 -4.58
C ALA A 323 0.58 -12.88 -3.61
N GLU A 324 1.59 -13.34 -2.87
CA GLU A 324 1.47 -14.42 -1.88
C GLU A 324 0.58 -14.00 -0.71
N SER A 325 0.80 -12.81 -0.15
CA SER A 325 0.02 -12.28 0.98
C SER A 325 -1.45 -12.06 0.63
N LEU A 326 -1.74 -11.53 -0.56
CA LEU A 326 -3.12 -11.41 -1.02
C LEU A 326 -3.79 -12.78 -1.16
N THR A 327 -3.09 -13.76 -1.75
CA THR A 327 -3.59 -15.13 -1.88
C THR A 327 -3.82 -15.81 -0.53
N LEU A 328 -2.95 -15.53 0.45
CA LEU A 328 -3.09 -16.05 1.80
C LEU A 328 -4.31 -15.45 2.52
N VAL A 329 -4.55 -14.15 2.35
CA VAL A 329 -5.64 -13.43 3.03
C VAL A 329 -7.01 -13.73 2.40
N ASP A 330 -7.08 -13.88 1.07
CA ASP A 330 -8.32 -13.99 0.28
C ASP A 330 -9.34 -15.01 0.85
N PRO A 331 -8.99 -16.26 1.22
CA PRO A 331 -9.95 -17.24 1.74
C PRO A 331 -10.58 -16.88 3.09
N HIS A 332 -10.01 -15.92 3.80
CA HIS A 332 -10.34 -15.56 5.18
C HIS A 332 -11.09 -14.25 5.32
N VAL A 333 -11.40 -13.59 4.21
CA VAL A 333 -12.06 -12.28 4.20
C VAL A 333 -13.26 -12.24 3.25
N GLN A 334 -14.13 -11.26 3.46
CA GLN A 334 -15.08 -10.80 2.47
C GLN A 334 -14.68 -9.39 2.04
N THR A 335 -14.72 -9.11 0.75
CA THR A 335 -14.29 -7.83 0.20
C THR A 335 -15.04 -7.49 -1.07
N ASN A 336 -15.13 -6.18 -1.38
CA ASN A 336 -15.56 -5.69 -2.69
C ASN A 336 -14.39 -5.08 -3.48
N LEU A 337 -13.16 -5.15 -2.97
CA LEU A 337 -11.99 -4.69 -3.72
C LEU A 337 -11.72 -5.63 -4.89
N THR A 338 -11.50 -5.07 -6.07
CA THR A 338 -10.98 -5.82 -7.21
C THR A 338 -9.53 -6.23 -6.98
N ALA A 339 -9.03 -7.21 -7.75
CA ALA A 339 -7.62 -7.62 -7.66
C ALA A 339 -6.66 -6.46 -7.98
N GLU A 340 -7.01 -5.59 -8.94
CA GLU A 340 -6.26 -4.37 -9.23
C GLU A 340 -6.19 -3.43 -8.00
N GLN A 341 -7.33 -3.15 -7.38
CA GLN A 341 -7.39 -2.27 -6.21
C GLN A 341 -6.61 -2.85 -5.02
N ALA A 342 -6.77 -4.14 -4.75
CA ALA A 342 -6.06 -4.80 -3.67
C ALA A 342 -4.53 -4.85 -3.92
N LEU A 343 -4.12 -5.21 -5.13
CA LEU A 343 -2.70 -5.33 -5.49
C LEU A 343 -1.99 -3.97 -5.49
N THR A 344 -2.60 -2.94 -6.07
CA THR A 344 -2.02 -1.60 -6.09
C THR A 344 -2.01 -0.95 -4.70
N PHE A 345 -3.02 -1.20 -3.85
CA PHE A 345 -3.00 -0.74 -2.46
C PHE A 345 -1.92 -1.45 -1.63
N ALA A 346 -1.78 -2.77 -1.78
CA ALA A 346 -0.71 -3.54 -1.15
C ALA A 346 0.68 -3.06 -1.61
N ALA A 347 0.83 -2.71 -2.89
CA ALA A 347 2.07 -2.17 -3.44
C ALA A 347 2.43 -0.78 -2.87
N TRP A 348 1.44 0.10 -2.61
CA TRP A 348 1.66 1.32 -1.85
C TRP A 348 2.22 1.01 -0.46
N THR A 349 1.58 0.08 0.27
CA THR A 349 2.04 -0.33 1.60
C THR A 349 3.48 -0.85 1.56
N TYR A 350 3.86 -1.59 0.51
CA TYR A 350 5.22 -2.08 0.30
C TYR A 350 6.26 -0.95 0.10
N ARG A 351 5.86 0.19 -0.43
CA ARG A 351 6.75 1.34 -0.67
C ARG A 351 6.93 2.26 0.54
N LEU A 352 6.16 2.05 1.61
CA LEU A 352 6.20 2.87 2.82
C LEU A 352 7.31 2.44 3.78
N ASP A 353 7.86 3.38 4.52
CA ASP A 353 8.53 3.06 5.79
C ASP A 353 7.44 2.85 6.86
N VAL A 354 7.29 1.62 7.33
CA VAL A 354 6.27 1.27 8.36
C VAL A 354 6.42 2.11 9.63
N GLN A 355 7.63 2.59 9.93
CA GLN A 355 7.89 3.43 11.10
C GLN A 355 7.41 4.87 10.93
N GLU A 356 7.20 5.30 9.68
CA GLU A 356 6.67 6.62 9.33
C GLU A 356 5.16 6.60 9.08
N VAL A 357 4.51 5.43 9.10
CA VAL A 357 3.05 5.34 8.97
C VAL A 357 2.39 5.92 10.23
N GLY A 358 1.66 7.01 10.06
CA GLY A 358 0.88 7.61 11.13
C GLY A 358 -0.20 6.68 11.63
N HIS A 359 -0.41 6.62 12.96
CA HIS A 359 -1.45 5.79 13.55
C HIS A 359 -2.11 6.52 14.71
N ASP A 360 -3.44 6.69 14.63
CA ASP A 360 -4.21 7.38 15.66
C ASP A 360 -5.61 6.75 15.85
N VAL A 361 -6.19 7.04 17.01
CA VAL A 361 -7.58 6.73 17.35
C VAL A 361 -8.18 7.99 17.98
N PRO A 362 -9.13 8.68 17.33
CA PRO A 362 -9.68 9.92 17.86
C PRO A 362 -10.34 9.69 19.22
N GLU A 363 -9.92 10.46 20.22
CA GLU A 363 -10.57 10.48 21.53
C GLU A 363 -11.92 11.21 21.42
N ALA A 364 -13.00 10.55 21.83
CA ALA A 364 -14.35 11.10 21.80
C ALA A 364 -14.93 11.16 23.22
N PRO A 365 -15.67 12.23 23.57
CA PRO A 365 -16.31 12.36 24.89
C PRO A 365 -17.36 11.27 25.14
N PHE A 366 -17.42 10.78 26.37
CA PHE A 366 -18.47 9.87 26.79
C PHE A 366 -19.82 10.58 26.92
N GLY A 367 -20.88 9.95 26.47
CA GLY A 367 -22.26 10.44 26.55
C GLY A 367 -23.27 9.34 26.85
N ARG A 368 -24.54 9.73 26.85
CA ARG A 368 -25.68 8.80 26.94
C ARG A 368 -26.69 9.15 25.86
N SER A 369 -27.16 8.12 25.16
CA SER A 369 -28.28 8.25 24.22
C SER A 369 -29.61 8.46 24.96
N ALA A 370 -30.66 8.83 24.25
CA ALA A 370 -31.99 9.06 24.83
C ALA A 370 -32.59 7.78 25.48
N ASP A 371 -32.21 6.60 24.97
CA ASP A 371 -32.60 5.29 25.53
C ASP A 371 -31.64 4.76 26.60
N GLY A 372 -30.66 5.59 27.03
CA GLY A 372 -29.77 5.31 28.14
C GLY A 372 -28.50 4.52 27.84
N GLN A 373 -28.18 4.25 26.55
CA GLN A 373 -26.94 3.58 26.17
C GLN A 373 -25.72 4.47 26.48
N SER A 374 -24.60 3.86 26.87
CA SER A 374 -23.30 4.53 26.88
C SER A 374 -22.83 4.68 25.44
N ILE A 375 -22.49 5.90 25.04
CA ILE A 375 -22.08 6.27 23.68
C ILE A 375 -20.83 7.13 23.72
N LEU A 376 -20.19 7.30 22.57
CA LEU A 376 -19.18 8.32 22.32
C LEU A 376 -19.80 9.42 21.46
N VAL A 377 -19.57 10.67 21.86
CA VAL A 377 -20.15 11.84 21.19
C VAL A 377 -19.17 12.28 20.10
N TYR A 378 -19.68 12.42 18.88
CA TYR A 378 -18.92 13.00 17.79
C TYR A 378 -18.77 14.52 18.04
N ASP A 379 -17.55 15.03 18.05
CA ASP A 379 -17.24 16.44 18.26
C ASP A 379 -16.16 16.95 17.28
N ASP A 380 -15.81 18.23 17.40
CA ASP A 380 -14.80 18.87 16.54
C ASP A 380 -13.41 18.23 16.69
N GLY A 381 -13.09 17.64 17.84
CA GLY A 381 -11.81 16.95 18.06
C GLY A 381 -11.72 15.64 17.27
N VAL A 382 -12.83 14.90 17.21
CA VAL A 382 -12.95 13.69 16.37
C VAL A 382 -12.87 14.06 14.90
N GLN A 383 -13.58 15.14 14.48
CA GLN A 383 -13.56 15.61 13.09
C GLN A 383 -12.14 16.03 12.66
N ALA A 384 -11.38 16.70 13.51
CA ALA A 384 -10.05 17.18 13.19
C ALA A 384 -9.07 16.05 12.82
N VAL A 385 -9.19 14.87 13.45
CA VAL A 385 -8.36 13.69 13.09
C VAL A 385 -8.72 13.19 11.69
N PHE A 386 -10.01 13.16 11.34
CA PHE A 386 -10.42 12.74 10.01
C PHE A 386 -10.09 13.77 8.94
N ASP A 387 -10.13 15.08 9.27
CA ASP A 387 -9.72 16.14 8.34
C ASP A 387 -8.23 16.08 8.04
N ASP A 388 -7.38 15.78 9.05
CA ASP A 388 -5.95 15.53 8.86
C ASP A 388 -5.70 14.30 7.98
N PHE A 389 -6.49 13.24 8.18
CA PHE A 389 -6.37 11.99 7.43
C PHE A 389 -7.06 12.01 6.05
N ALA A 390 -7.69 13.10 5.66
CA ALA A 390 -8.49 13.15 4.43
C ALA A 390 -7.68 12.89 3.15
N ASP A 391 -6.37 13.15 3.14
CA ASP A 391 -5.47 12.84 2.02
C ASP A 391 -4.90 11.42 2.05
N GLY A 392 -5.16 10.63 3.10
CA GLY A 392 -4.69 9.25 3.28
C GLY A 392 -3.44 9.12 4.13
N ALA A 393 -2.87 10.20 4.62
CA ALA A 393 -1.73 10.21 5.53
C ALA A 393 -2.08 10.92 6.85
N LEU A 394 -1.46 10.53 7.94
CA LEU A 394 -1.48 11.26 9.22
C LEU A 394 -0.18 12.03 9.38
N GLN A 395 -0.27 13.31 9.79
CA GLN A 395 0.88 14.21 9.97
C GLN A 395 1.31 14.35 11.44
#